data_31c10f564daef9701f5de69ecea84116
#
_entry.id   31c10f564daef9701f5de69ecea84116
#
_cell.length_a   1.000
_cell.length_b   1.000
_cell.length_c   1.000
_cell.angle_alpha   90.00
_cell.angle_beta   90.00
_cell.angle_gamma   90.00
#
_symmetry.space_group_name_H-M   'P 1'
#
loop_
_entity.id
_entity.type
_entity.pdbx_description
1 polymer ?
#
loop_
_entity_poly.entity_id
_entity_poly.type
_entity_poly.pdbx_seq_one_letter_code
_entity_poly.pdbx_strand_id
1 'polypeptide(L)'
;MGVCVGGIHRRSLYEEHQLQSPQGVTYCEDFHLIVRLCYFARKVVNVHRPFYHYRQQEGSVMHNLNKKTERDEQWVYQDIIRFFKEQGVYKDYRKTMCWRMLKATQELVLDKSNWKAFQEMVPDKKHYIWDCPYINRKLKMNMWCLTHHLSWISLLMLNLRKFRHGRT
;
A
#
# COMPACT_ATOMS: atom_id res chain seq x y z
N MET A 1 9.65 -1.84 -6.67
CA MET A 1 9.12 -2.69 -5.61
C MET A 1 10.31 -3.22 -4.82
N GLY A 2 10.42 -2.87 -3.52
CA GLY A 2 11.53 -3.37 -2.71
C GLY A 2 11.23 -4.79 -2.26
N VAL A 3 12.03 -5.74 -2.70
CA VAL A 3 11.98 -7.12 -2.22
C VAL A 3 13.29 -7.42 -1.50
N CYS A 4 13.26 -8.10 -0.35
CA CYS A 4 14.45 -8.41 0.44
C CYS A 4 15.49 -9.21 -0.35
N VAL A 5 15.04 -10.06 -1.27
CA VAL A 5 15.90 -10.86 -2.14
C VAL A 5 16.72 -10.04 -3.16
N GLY A 6 16.39 -8.77 -3.35
CA GLY A 6 17.13 -7.84 -4.22
C GLY A 6 18.31 -7.15 -3.56
N GLY A 7 18.62 -7.45 -2.30
CA GLY A 7 19.66 -6.76 -1.54
C GLY A 7 20.46 -7.69 -0.61
N ILE A 8 21.66 -7.24 -0.28
CA ILE A 8 22.50 -7.83 0.77
C ILE A 8 22.57 -6.85 1.93
N HIS A 9 22.18 -7.30 3.10
CA HIS A 9 22.10 -6.47 4.31
C HIS A 9 23.07 -6.99 5.37
N ARG A 10 23.69 -6.09 6.12
CA ARG A 10 24.51 -6.49 7.25
C ARG A 10 23.65 -7.12 8.35
N ARG A 11 24.07 -8.24 8.89
CA ARG A 11 23.39 -8.96 9.97
C ARG A 11 23.20 -8.06 11.20
N SER A 12 24.18 -7.21 11.52
CA SER A 12 24.11 -6.28 12.64
C SER A 12 22.89 -5.34 12.59
N LEU A 13 22.42 -4.93 11.38
CA LEU A 13 21.20 -4.13 11.25
C LEU A 13 19.97 -4.82 11.82
N TYR A 14 19.87 -6.13 11.61
CA TYR A 14 18.74 -6.92 12.14
C TYR A 14 18.84 -7.07 13.67
N GLU A 15 20.04 -7.33 14.17
CA GLU A 15 20.28 -7.59 15.59
C GLU A 15 20.19 -6.32 16.44
N GLU A 16 20.85 -5.22 16.02
CA GLU A 16 20.88 -3.94 16.73
C GLU A 16 19.50 -3.26 16.80
N HIS A 17 18.71 -3.40 15.74
CA HIS A 17 17.40 -2.76 15.63
C HIS A 17 16.22 -3.75 15.77
N GLN A 18 16.50 -5.02 16.11
CA GLN A 18 15.50 -6.09 16.30
C GLN A 18 14.50 -6.20 15.13
N LEU A 19 15.04 -6.07 13.89
CA LEU A 19 14.24 -6.06 12.68
C LEU A 19 13.85 -7.49 12.29
N GLN A 20 12.56 -7.72 12.14
CA GLN A 20 11.99 -9.00 11.74
C GLN A 20 10.82 -8.77 10.78
N SER A 21 10.58 -9.74 9.92
CA SER A 21 9.32 -9.76 9.14
C SER A 21 8.14 -9.94 10.07
N PRO A 22 7.02 -9.24 9.83
CA PRO A 22 5.85 -9.34 10.69
C PRO A 22 5.23 -10.73 10.60
N GLN A 23 4.94 -11.33 11.76
CA GLN A 23 4.31 -12.64 11.82
C GLN A 23 2.86 -12.59 11.31
N GLY A 24 2.44 -13.61 10.57
CA GLY A 24 1.07 -13.73 10.05
C GLY A 24 0.77 -12.89 8.81
N VAL A 25 1.67 -11.98 8.41
CA VAL A 25 1.60 -11.20 7.17
C VAL A 25 2.30 -11.98 6.06
N THR A 26 1.59 -12.22 4.95
CA THR A 26 2.08 -13.03 3.82
C THR A 26 2.18 -12.25 2.53
N TYR A 27 1.86 -10.95 2.56
CA TYR A 27 1.96 -10.06 1.42
C TYR A 27 2.52 -8.70 1.83
N CYS A 28 3.47 -8.17 1.08
CA CYS A 28 4.23 -6.94 1.37
C CYS A 28 5.10 -6.99 2.65
N GLU A 29 5.32 -8.14 3.27
CA GLU A 29 6.20 -8.33 4.42
C GLU A 29 7.64 -7.92 4.11
N ASP A 30 8.10 -8.19 2.89
CA ASP A 30 9.39 -7.75 2.37
C ASP A 30 9.51 -6.22 2.34
N PHE A 31 8.45 -5.54 1.89
CA PHE A 31 8.44 -4.07 1.85
C PHE A 31 8.46 -3.49 3.26
N HIS A 32 7.74 -4.10 4.20
CA HIS A 32 7.76 -3.72 5.60
C HIS A 32 9.17 -3.75 6.20
N LEU A 33 9.90 -4.82 5.92
CA LEU A 33 11.26 -5.03 6.45
C LEU A 33 12.28 -4.12 5.76
N ILE A 34 12.24 -4.01 4.41
CA ILE A 34 13.21 -3.22 3.65
C ILE A 34 13.14 -1.73 3.98
N VAL A 35 11.96 -1.20 4.26
CA VAL A 35 11.78 0.20 4.66
C VAL A 35 12.55 0.49 5.95
N ARG A 36 12.47 -0.39 6.94
CA ARG A 36 13.19 -0.26 8.21
C ARG A 36 14.69 -0.45 8.05
N LEU A 37 15.10 -1.46 7.27
CA LEU A 37 16.51 -1.68 6.95
C LEU A 37 17.13 -0.45 6.27
N CYS A 38 16.45 0.13 5.28
CA CYS A 38 16.91 1.35 4.60
C CYS A 38 16.95 2.56 5.55
N TYR A 39 16.00 2.66 6.48
CA TYR A 39 15.96 3.75 7.45
C TYR A 39 17.17 3.72 8.39
N PHE A 40 17.54 2.56 8.91
CA PHE A 40 18.66 2.40 9.82
C PHE A 40 20.01 2.25 9.11
N ALA A 41 20.02 2.03 7.81
CA ALA A 41 21.26 1.88 7.05
C ALA A 41 22.01 3.23 6.92
N ARG A 42 23.27 3.27 7.33
CA ARG A 42 24.14 4.45 7.14
C ARG A 42 24.45 4.71 5.66
N LYS A 43 24.49 3.67 4.84
CA LYS A 43 24.81 3.75 3.41
C LYS A 43 24.08 2.65 2.65
N VAL A 44 23.41 3.03 1.57
CA VAL A 44 22.81 2.12 0.59
C VAL A 44 23.55 2.30 -0.72
N VAL A 45 23.99 1.20 -1.33
CA VAL A 45 24.75 1.21 -2.61
C VAL A 45 23.98 0.36 -3.61
N ASN A 46 23.81 0.89 -4.81
CA ASN A 46 23.26 0.13 -5.92
C ASN A 46 24.41 -0.54 -6.69
N VAL A 47 24.27 -1.86 -6.92
CA VAL A 47 25.21 -2.63 -7.74
C VAL A 47 24.53 -2.87 -9.09
N HIS A 48 25.04 -2.23 -10.14
CA HIS A 48 24.47 -2.30 -11.50
C HIS A 48 24.82 -3.63 -12.21
N ARG A 49 24.61 -4.74 -11.52
CA ARG A 49 24.77 -6.10 -12.06
C ARG A 49 23.63 -6.99 -11.59
N PRO A 50 23.05 -7.85 -12.45
CA PRO A 50 22.01 -8.79 -12.05
C PRO A 50 22.65 -9.97 -11.30
N PHE A 51 22.35 -10.12 -10.01
CA PHE A 51 22.80 -11.25 -9.18
C PHE A 51 21.64 -12.18 -8.79
N TYR A 52 20.42 -11.79 -9.09
CA TYR A 52 19.23 -12.54 -8.72
C TYR A 52 18.35 -12.81 -9.95
N HIS A 53 18.04 -14.08 -10.18
CA HIS A 53 17.15 -14.53 -11.23
C HIS A 53 15.75 -14.75 -10.67
N TYR A 54 14.84 -13.84 -10.99
CA TYR A 54 13.44 -13.95 -10.57
C TYR A 54 12.70 -14.93 -11.50
N ARG A 55 12.41 -16.16 -10.99
CA ARG A 55 11.58 -17.11 -11.71
C ARG A 55 10.11 -16.75 -11.57
N GLN A 56 9.44 -16.57 -12.68
CA GLN A 56 7.98 -16.41 -12.70
C GLN A 56 7.32 -17.80 -12.59
N GLN A 57 6.36 -17.94 -11.66
CA GLN A 57 5.60 -19.17 -11.46
C GLN A 57 4.11 -18.83 -11.44
N GLU A 58 3.28 -19.63 -12.11
CA GLU A 58 1.82 -19.41 -12.20
C GLU A 58 1.13 -19.44 -10.83
N GLY A 59 1.62 -20.23 -9.86
CA GLY A 59 1.12 -20.32 -8.49
C GLY A 59 1.60 -19.22 -7.53
N SER A 60 2.31 -18.20 -8.03
CA SER A 60 2.84 -17.13 -7.18
C SER A 60 1.72 -16.33 -6.51
N VAL A 61 1.93 -15.92 -5.24
CA VAL A 61 1.04 -15.02 -4.49
C VAL A 61 0.75 -13.72 -5.24
N MET A 62 1.72 -13.24 -6.05
CA MET A 62 1.57 -12.04 -6.89
C MET A 62 0.48 -12.18 -7.97
N HIS A 63 0.14 -13.40 -8.38
CA HIS A 63 -0.92 -13.67 -9.36
C HIS A 63 -2.26 -14.03 -8.71
N ASN A 64 -2.27 -14.37 -7.40
CA ASN A 64 -3.44 -14.84 -6.66
C ASN A 64 -3.80 -13.88 -5.51
N LEU A 65 -4.01 -12.60 -5.85
CA LEU A 65 -4.44 -11.60 -4.87
C LEU A 65 -5.84 -11.93 -4.35
N ASN A 66 -6.01 -11.85 -3.03
CA ASN A 66 -7.26 -12.14 -2.35
C ASN A 66 -7.49 -11.15 -1.18
N LYS A 67 -8.62 -11.26 -0.50
CA LYS A 67 -8.96 -10.37 0.63
C LYS A 67 -7.92 -10.39 1.77
N LYS A 68 -7.18 -11.49 1.93
CA LYS A 68 -6.11 -11.57 2.94
C LYS A 68 -4.93 -10.71 2.50
N THR A 69 -4.48 -10.84 1.25
CA THR A 69 -3.37 -10.04 0.71
C THR A 69 -3.68 -8.54 0.72
N GLU A 70 -4.93 -8.15 0.46
CA GLU A 70 -5.37 -6.74 0.57
C GLU A 70 -5.27 -6.23 2.01
N ARG A 71 -5.69 -7.02 3.00
CA ARG A 71 -5.58 -6.68 4.43
C ARG A 71 -4.13 -6.60 4.88
N ASP A 72 -3.30 -7.55 4.45
CA ASP A 72 -1.87 -7.58 4.73
C ASP A 72 -1.20 -6.30 4.19
N GLU A 73 -1.49 -5.91 2.95
CA GLU A 73 -0.97 -4.69 2.34
C GLU A 73 -1.39 -3.43 3.10
N GLN A 74 -2.66 -3.33 3.46
CA GLN A 74 -3.20 -2.21 4.23
C GLN A 74 -2.53 -2.12 5.61
N TRP A 75 -2.38 -3.24 6.30
CA TRP A 75 -1.73 -3.31 7.60
C TRP A 75 -0.26 -2.88 7.51
N VAL A 76 0.48 -3.38 6.52
CA VAL A 76 1.89 -3.04 6.29
C VAL A 76 2.07 -1.53 6.11
N TYR A 77 1.26 -0.90 5.28
CA TYR A 77 1.38 0.55 5.08
C TYR A 77 0.97 1.36 6.30
N GLN A 78 -0.04 0.95 7.06
CA GLN A 78 -0.39 1.59 8.32
C GLN A 78 0.74 1.50 9.34
N ASP A 79 1.39 0.34 9.43
CA ASP A 79 2.50 0.11 10.35
C ASP A 79 3.74 0.92 9.95
N ILE A 80 4.04 1.04 8.66
CA ILE A 80 5.11 1.91 8.15
C ILE A 80 4.80 3.39 8.45
N ILE A 81 3.56 3.83 8.28
CA ILE A 81 3.14 5.20 8.62
C ILE A 81 3.33 5.45 10.11
N ARG A 82 2.96 4.50 10.98
CA ARG A 82 3.19 4.59 12.42
C ARG A 82 4.66 4.72 12.73
N PHE A 83 5.50 3.83 12.19
CA PHE A 83 6.94 3.87 12.33
C PHE A 83 7.54 5.22 11.90
N PHE A 84 7.17 5.76 10.74
CA PHE A 84 7.66 7.07 10.30
C PHE A 84 7.22 8.23 11.20
N LYS A 85 6.04 8.13 11.82
CA LYS A 85 5.57 9.12 12.82
C LYS A 85 6.40 9.04 14.10
N GLU A 86 6.67 7.84 14.60
CA GLU A 86 7.51 7.59 15.77
C GLU A 86 8.95 8.09 15.57
N GLN A 87 9.49 7.93 14.35
CA GLN A 87 10.81 8.42 13.97
C GLN A 87 10.84 9.91 13.60
N GLY A 88 9.70 10.61 13.60
CA GLY A 88 9.62 12.04 13.27
C GLY A 88 9.78 12.40 11.79
N VAL A 89 9.91 11.40 10.90
CA VAL A 89 10.18 11.61 9.46
C VAL A 89 8.95 11.50 8.57
N TYR A 90 7.77 11.29 9.13
CA TYR A 90 6.53 11.08 8.37
C TYR A 90 6.25 12.20 7.36
N LYS A 91 6.60 13.46 7.69
CA LYS A 91 6.34 14.61 6.80
C LYS A 91 7.01 14.44 5.43
N ASP A 92 8.20 13.85 5.38
CA ASP A 92 8.98 13.66 4.15
C ASP A 92 8.40 12.57 3.26
N TYR A 93 7.79 11.55 3.86
CA TYR A 93 7.22 10.39 3.17
C TYR A 93 5.70 10.44 3.03
N ARG A 94 5.03 11.44 3.61
CA ARG A 94 3.56 11.54 3.70
C ARG A 94 2.86 11.35 2.35
N LYS A 95 3.30 12.05 1.32
CA LYS A 95 2.72 11.97 -0.02
C LYS A 95 2.81 10.54 -0.59
N THR A 96 4.00 9.96 -0.55
CA THR A 96 4.24 8.59 -1.06
C THR A 96 3.44 7.55 -0.30
N MET A 97 3.41 7.63 1.03
CA MET A 97 2.65 6.70 1.86
C MET A 97 1.14 6.84 1.64
N CYS A 98 0.64 8.07 1.49
CA CYS A 98 -0.75 8.30 1.15
C CYS A 98 -1.12 7.68 -0.21
N TRP A 99 -0.27 7.82 -1.23
CA TRP A 99 -0.49 7.19 -2.54
C TRP A 99 -0.53 5.65 -2.47
N ARG A 100 0.36 5.05 -1.67
CA ARG A 100 0.36 3.60 -1.43
C ARG A 100 -0.93 3.16 -0.75
N MET A 101 -1.34 3.86 0.30
CA MET A 101 -2.61 3.59 0.99
C MET A 101 -3.83 3.77 0.08
N LEU A 102 -3.87 4.79 -0.75
CA LEU A 102 -4.95 4.98 -1.73
C LEU A 102 -5.03 3.79 -2.71
N LYS A 103 -3.88 3.28 -3.14
CA LYS A 103 -3.83 2.08 -3.98
C LYS A 103 -4.30 0.82 -3.25
N ALA A 104 -3.82 0.59 -2.04
CA ALA A 104 -4.17 -0.58 -1.21
C ALA A 104 -5.66 -0.59 -0.78
N THR A 105 -6.29 0.57 -0.71
CA THR A 105 -7.70 0.72 -0.30
C THR A 105 -8.67 0.92 -1.45
N GLN A 106 -8.23 0.75 -2.70
CA GLN A 106 -9.07 1.02 -3.88
C GLN A 106 -10.33 0.14 -3.94
N GLU A 107 -10.26 -1.10 -3.47
CA GLU A 107 -11.42 -2.01 -3.46
C GLU A 107 -12.45 -1.63 -2.39
N LEU A 108 -12.03 -1.02 -1.27
CA LEU A 108 -12.92 -0.58 -0.20
C LEU A 108 -13.95 0.46 -0.68
N VAL A 109 -13.61 1.29 -1.66
CA VAL A 109 -14.52 2.32 -2.17
C VAL A 109 -15.57 1.77 -3.13
N LEU A 110 -15.44 0.52 -3.55
CA LEU A 110 -16.38 -0.16 -4.44
C LEU A 110 -17.53 -0.85 -3.71
N ASP A 111 -17.45 -0.94 -2.37
CA ASP A 111 -18.50 -1.49 -1.52
C ASP A 111 -18.85 -0.49 -0.41
N LYS A 112 -20.15 -0.12 -0.33
CA LYS A 112 -20.67 0.82 0.66
C LYS A 112 -20.35 0.40 2.12
N SER A 113 -20.34 -0.90 2.41
CA SER A 113 -20.05 -1.43 3.74
C SER A 113 -18.63 -1.08 4.24
N ASN A 114 -17.70 -0.85 3.30
CA ASN A 114 -16.29 -0.59 3.60
C ASN A 114 -15.91 0.91 3.57
N TRP A 115 -16.84 1.81 3.26
CA TRP A 115 -16.52 3.25 3.14
C TRP A 115 -16.01 3.88 4.43
N LYS A 116 -16.53 3.44 5.59
CA LYS A 116 -16.03 3.90 6.89
C LYS A 116 -14.57 3.50 7.08
N ALA A 117 -14.22 2.24 6.79
CA ALA A 117 -12.85 1.76 6.87
C ALA A 117 -11.90 2.56 5.95
N PHE A 118 -12.32 2.85 4.70
CA PHE A 118 -11.56 3.72 3.80
C PHE A 118 -11.33 5.11 4.40
N GLN A 119 -12.36 5.71 5.00
CA GLN A 119 -12.27 7.04 5.60
C GLN A 119 -11.30 7.10 6.79
N GLU A 120 -11.19 6.03 7.56
CA GLU A 120 -10.32 5.95 8.74
C GLU A 120 -8.87 5.59 8.37
N MET A 121 -8.66 4.70 7.41
CA MET A 121 -7.34 4.15 7.09
C MET A 121 -6.40 5.13 6.40
N VAL A 122 -6.90 6.03 5.56
CA VAL A 122 -6.03 6.86 4.71
C VAL A 122 -5.91 8.28 5.26
N PRO A 123 -4.80 8.61 5.95
CA PRO A 123 -4.56 9.97 6.41
C PRO A 123 -4.32 10.93 5.23
N ASP A 124 -4.62 12.21 5.42
CA ASP A 124 -4.34 13.29 4.45
C ASP A 124 -4.85 13.06 3.01
N LYS A 125 -5.73 12.08 2.80
CA LYS A 125 -6.19 11.63 1.46
C LYS A 125 -6.70 12.73 0.55
N LYS A 126 -7.44 13.71 1.10
CA LYS A 126 -8.03 14.80 0.30
C LYS A 126 -6.97 15.60 -0.47
N HIS A 127 -5.75 15.70 0.02
CA HIS A 127 -4.67 16.48 -0.61
C HIS A 127 -3.97 15.71 -1.73
N TYR A 128 -4.04 14.37 -1.74
CA TYR A 128 -3.19 13.53 -2.60
C TYR A 128 -3.95 12.63 -3.56
N ILE A 129 -5.30 12.62 -3.53
CA ILE A 129 -6.11 11.77 -4.42
C ILE A 129 -5.81 12.07 -5.89
N TRP A 130 -5.84 13.36 -6.26
CA TRP A 130 -5.71 13.75 -7.66
C TRP A 130 -4.31 13.53 -8.23
N ASP A 131 -3.29 13.67 -7.40
CA ASP A 131 -1.90 13.45 -7.76
C ASP A 131 -1.48 11.98 -7.77
N CYS A 132 -2.29 11.07 -7.23
CA CYS A 132 -1.93 9.67 -7.10
C CYS A 132 -1.76 8.99 -8.47
N PRO A 133 -0.56 8.46 -8.82
CA PRO A 133 -0.33 7.86 -10.12
C PRO A 133 -0.87 6.42 -10.25
N TYR A 134 -1.26 5.79 -9.15
CA TYR A 134 -1.58 4.35 -9.08
C TYR A 134 -3.05 4.01 -9.26
N ILE A 135 -3.93 5.02 -9.28
CA ILE A 135 -5.38 4.83 -9.40
C ILE A 135 -5.94 5.61 -10.58
N ASN A 136 -6.95 5.04 -11.23
CA ASN A 136 -7.57 5.65 -12.39
C ASN A 136 -8.50 6.82 -12.01
N ARG A 137 -8.83 7.66 -13.00
CA ARG A 137 -9.62 8.88 -12.81
C ARG A 137 -11.01 8.64 -12.21
N LYS A 138 -11.67 7.52 -12.54
CA LYS A 138 -12.99 7.17 -12.00
C LYS A 138 -12.93 6.86 -10.50
N LEU A 139 -11.91 6.10 -10.08
CA LEU A 139 -11.65 5.83 -8.66
C LEU A 139 -11.26 7.09 -7.90
N LYS A 140 -10.43 7.97 -8.49
CA LYS A 140 -10.12 9.27 -7.89
C LYS A 140 -11.38 10.08 -7.59
N MET A 141 -12.30 10.16 -8.53
CA MET A 141 -13.58 10.85 -8.36
C MET A 141 -14.39 10.24 -7.22
N ASN A 142 -14.52 8.90 -7.19
CA ASN A 142 -15.26 8.21 -6.14
C ASN A 142 -14.63 8.45 -4.75
N MET A 143 -13.31 8.28 -4.63
CA MET A 143 -12.58 8.56 -3.41
C MET A 143 -12.72 10.01 -2.96
N TRP A 144 -12.65 10.95 -3.88
CA TRP A 144 -12.84 12.37 -3.60
C TRP A 144 -14.24 12.67 -3.08
N CYS A 145 -15.28 12.13 -3.72
CA CYS A 145 -16.66 12.27 -3.23
C CYS A 145 -16.82 11.74 -1.80
N LEU A 146 -16.24 10.57 -1.50
CA LEU A 146 -16.30 9.99 -0.15
C LEU A 146 -15.58 10.85 0.89
N THR A 147 -14.46 11.50 0.52
CA THR A 147 -13.70 12.36 1.45
C THR A 147 -14.36 13.72 1.69
N HIS A 148 -15.28 14.14 0.81
CA HIS A 148 -16.02 15.41 0.93
C HIS A 148 -17.49 15.21 1.36
N HIS A 149 -17.80 14.06 1.97
CA HIS A 149 -19.14 13.73 2.46
C HIS A 149 -20.24 13.69 1.36
N LEU A 150 -19.82 13.54 0.09
CA LEU A 150 -20.71 13.39 -1.07
C LEU A 150 -20.97 11.91 -1.37
N SER A 151 -21.24 11.13 -0.33
CA SER A 151 -21.44 9.67 -0.42
C SER A 151 -22.62 9.26 -1.33
N TRP A 152 -23.62 10.14 -1.47
CA TRP A 152 -24.74 9.91 -2.38
C TRP A 152 -24.30 9.88 -3.86
N ILE A 153 -23.32 10.71 -4.27
CA ILE A 153 -22.74 10.65 -5.62
C ILE A 153 -21.99 9.33 -5.82
N SER A 154 -21.19 8.92 -4.82
CA SER A 154 -20.50 7.63 -4.86
C SER A 154 -21.48 6.47 -5.01
N LEU A 155 -22.62 6.51 -4.32
CA LEU A 155 -23.68 5.50 -4.44
C LEU A 155 -24.27 5.47 -5.85
N LEU A 156 -24.55 6.63 -6.43
CA LEU A 156 -25.03 6.74 -7.81
C LEU A 156 -24.03 6.12 -8.81
N MET A 157 -22.75 6.42 -8.65
CA MET A 157 -21.68 5.86 -9.49
C MET A 157 -21.59 4.33 -9.39
N LEU A 158 -21.74 3.77 -8.18
CA LEU A 158 -21.74 2.32 -7.96
C LEU A 158 -22.97 1.65 -8.60
N ASN A 159 -24.15 2.25 -8.48
CA ASN A 159 -25.38 1.73 -9.10
C ASN A 159 -25.29 1.74 -10.63
N LEU A 160 -24.78 2.81 -11.22
CA LEU A 160 -24.54 2.89 -12.67
C LEU A 160 -23.53 1.83 -13.15
N ARG A 161 -22.50 1.52 -12.35
CA ARG A 161 -21.55 0.45 -12.66
C ARG A 161 -22.22 -0.93 -12.64
N LYS A 162 -23.02 -1.24 -11.61
CA LYS A 162 -23.78 -2.50 -11.52
C LYS A 162 -24.74 -2.68 -12.69
N PHE A 163 -25.45 -1.61 -13.09
CA PHE A 163 -26.36 -1.64 -14.21
C PHE A 163 -25.67 -1.93 -15.56
N ARG A 164 -24.44 -1.44 -15.74
CA ARG A 164 -23.64 -1.73 -16.95
C ARG A 164 -23.09 -3.16 -16.99
N HIS A 165 -22.69 -3.73 -15.84
CA HIS A 165 -22.16 -5.10 -15.78
C HIS A 165 -23.24 -6.18 -15.65
N GLY A 166 -24.46 -5.84 -15.27
CA GLY A 166 -25.59 -6.78 -15.23
C GLY A 166 -26.33 -6.91 -16.56
N ARG A 167 -25.85 -6.28 -17.63
CA ARG A 167 -26.38 -6.39 -19.01
C ARG A 167 -25.50 -7.24 -19.94
N THR A 168 -24.47 -7.86 -19.43
CA THR A 168 -23.65 -8.89 -20.09
C THR A 168 -23.89 -10.22 -19.41
#